data_64fa908e379596ebfe041e99b51ad391
#
_entry.id   64fa908e379596ebfe041e99b51ad391
#
_cell.length_a   1.000
_cell.length_b   1.000
_cell.length_c   1.000
_cell.angle_alpha   90.00
_cell.angle_beta   90.00
_cell.angle_gamma   90.00
#
_symmetry.space_group_name_H-M   'P 1'
#
loop_
_entity.id
_entity.type
_entity.pdbx_description
1 polymer ?
#
loop_
_entity_poly.entity_id
_entity_poly.type
_entity_poly.pdbx_seq_one_letter_code
_entity_poly.pdbx_strand_id
1 'polypeptide(L)'
;LRAVGFDGFFKQMAEVEQNPSWHGEGDVWSHTQMVCQKLVKMSAYQKLPPLQRQEVFLAALLHDIGKMVCTRLEEGQWISPSHTIVGARMAREYLRVEFGLGGTLETLRIRETICNLIRYHSVPTHILDQTEPERRLMKIASNGELTPDFTIELLCILEEADVRGRIYK
;
A
#
# COMPACT_ATOMS: atom_id res chain seq x y z
N LEU A 1 4.44 -12.91 15.48
CA LEU A 1 5.16 -13.01 14.22
C LEU A 1 6.64 -13.18 14.55
N ARG A 2 7.21 -14.36 14.33
CA ARG A 2 8.66 -14.56 14.38
C ARG A 2 9.26 -13.69 13.27
N ALA A 3 10.40 -13.07 13.52
CA ALA A 3 11.16 -12.32 12.53
C ALA A 3 11.44 -13.23 11.32
N VAL A 4 10.61 -13.12 10.31
CA VAL A 4 10.86 -13.68 8.98
C VAL A 4 11.75 -12.64 8.33
N GLY A 5 13.00 -12.96 8.06
CA GLY A 5 13.94 -12.04 7.41
C GLY A 5 13.36 -11.52 6.09
N PHE A 6 13.89 -10.41 5.60
CA PHE A 6 13.42 -9.69 4.41
C PHE A 6 13.09 -10.62 3.22
N ASP A 7 13.96 -11.61 2.92
CA ASP A 7 13.74 -12.58 1.85
C ASP A 7 12.55 -13.52 2.08
N GLY A 8 12.28 -13.90 3.33
CA GLY A 8 11.17 -14.79 3.68
C GLY A 8 9.81 -14.11 3.57
N PHE A 9 9.79 -12.79 3.76
CA PHE A 9 8.57 -11.98 3.65
C PHE A 9 8.06 -11.92 2.20
N PHE A 10 8.91 -11.60 1.24
CA PHE A 10 8.52 -11.54 -0.17
C PHE A 10 8.22 -12.92 -0.77
N LYS A 11 8.86 -13.98 -0.27
CA LYS A 11 8.49 -15.35 -0.65
C LYS A 11 7.05 -15.69 -0.26
N GLN A 12 6.61 -15.28 0.92
CA GLN A 12 5.22 -15.48 1.34
C GLN A 12 4.22 -14.70 0.44
N MET A 13 4.57 -13.50 -0.02
CA MET A 13 3.72 -12.76 -0.98
C MET A 13 3.59 -13.48 -2.32
N ALA A 14 4.63 -14.20 -2.78
CA ALA A 14 4.61 -14.98 -4.01
C ALA A 14 3.76 -16.26 -3.92
N GLU A 15 3.38 -16.68 -2.71
CA GLU A 15 2.48 -17.82 -2.47
C GLU A 15 1.00 -17.40 -2.40
N VAL A 16 0.71 -16.10 -2.48
CA VAL A 16 -0.66 -15.57 -2.35
C VAL A 16 -1.26 -15.30 -3.72
N GLU A 17 -2.21 -16.14 -4.11
CA GLU A 17 -2.96 -15.97 -5.35
C GLU A 17 -3.94 -14.81 -5.29
N GLN A 18 -4.23 -14.21 -6.44
CA GLN A 18 -5.15 -13.10 -6.59
C GLN A 18 -6.26 -13.43 -7.59
N ASN A 19 -7.33 -12.63 -7.59
CA ASN A 19 -8.41 -12.78 -8.54
C ASN A 19 -7.91 -12.52 -9.97
N PRO A 20 -7.92 -13.54 -10.87
CA PRO A 20 -7.31 -13.42 -12.19
C PRO A 20 -8.03 -12.44 -13.12
N SER A 21 -9.26 -12.04 -12.81
CA SER A 21 -9.98 -11.01 -13.58
C SER A 21 -9.36 -9.61 -13.42
N TRP A 22 -8.73 -9.36 -12.26
CA TRP A 22 -8.12 -8.09 -11.91
C TRP A 22 -6.59 -8.14 -11.86
N HIS A 23 -6.04 -9.34 -11.66
CA HIS A 23 -4.63 -9.61 -11.47
C HIS A 23 -4.17 -10.77 -12.35
N GLY A 24 -4.13 -10.53 -13.65
CA GLY A 24 -3.64 -11.52 -14.62
C GLY A 24 -2.16 -11.84 -14.48
N GLU A 25 -1.42 -11.04 -13.71
CA GLU A 25 -0.03 -11.27 -13.31
C GLU A 25 0.13 -12.41 -12.28
N GLY A 26 -0.95 -12.82 -11.59
CA GLY A 26 -1.01 -14.01 -10.73
C GLY A 26 -0.93 -13.71 -9.23
N ASP A 27 0.27 -13.69 -8.66
CA ASP A 27 0.49 -13.58 -7.22
C ASP A 27 0.73 -12.13 -6.75
N VAL A 28 0.68 -11.93 -5.41
CA VAL A 28 0.84 -10.61 -4.79
C VAL A 28 2.25 -10.04 -5.00
N TRP A 29 3.29 -10.89 -5.03
CA TRP A 29 4.66 -10.39 -5.21
C TRP A 29 4.90 -9.92 -6.65
N SER A 30 4.45 -10.70 -7.65
CA SER A 30 4.50 -10.30 -9.06
C SER A 30 3.80 -8.96 -9.29
N HIS A 31 2.59 -8.80 -8.73
CA HIS A 31 1.87 -7.53 -8.76
C HIS A 31 2.69 -6.39 -8.13
N THR A 32 3.18 -6.58 -6.90
CA THR A 32 3.95 -5.56 -6.17
C THR A 32 5.19 -5.10 -6.94
N GLN A 33 5.91 -6.04 -7.57
CA GLN A 33 7.06 -5.70 -8.42
C GLN A 33 6.64 -4.82 -9.60
N MET A 34 5.52 -5.14 -10.26
CA MET A 34 5.00 -4.35 -11.38
C MET A 34 4.58 -2.95 -10.92
N VAL A 35 3.92 -2.82 -9.78
CA VAL A 35 3.57 -1.52 -9.17
C VAL A 35 4.81 -0.67 -8.93
N CYS A 36 5.83 -1.22 -8.28
CA CYS A 36 7.09 -0.51 -8.04
C CYS A 36 7.79 -0.10 -9.35
N GLN A 37 7.79 -0.96 -10.37
CA GLN A 37 8.37 -0.65 -11.68
C GLN A 37 7.61 0.46 -12.42
N LYS A 38 6.29 0.52 -12.28
CA LYS A 38 5.48 1.60 -12.85
C LYS A 38 5.70 2.89 -12.10
N LEU A 39 5.67 2.85 -10.77
CA LEU A 39 5.84 4.01 -9.90
C LEU A 39 7.11 4.80 -10.24
N VAL A 40 8.26 4.14 -10.32
CA VAL A 40 9.54 4.83 -10.55
C VAL A 40 9.66 5.50 -11.91
N LYS A 41 8.79 5.12 -12.86
CA LYS A 41 8.72 5.71 -14.21
C LYS A 41 7.72 6.87 -14.31
N MET A 42 6.88 7.09 -13.30
CA MET A 42 5.87 8.15 -13.32
C MET A 42 6.52 9.51 -13.08
N SER A 43 6.23 10.47 -13.96
CA SER A 43 6.76 11.83 -13.82
C SER A 43 6.31 12.54 -12.54
N ALA A 44 5.09 12.27 -12.07
CA ALA A 44 4.59 12.77 -10.80
C ALA A 44 5.46 12.30 -9.62
N TYR A 45 5.77 11.00 -9.57
CA TYR A 45 6.67 10.43 -8.56
C TYR A 45 8.09 11.02 -8.63
N GLN A 46 8.65 11.16 -9.83
CA GLN A 46 10.02 11.67 -10.02
C GLN A 46 10.18 13.12 -9.57
N LYS A 47 9.11 13.92 -9.60
CA LYS A 47 9.09 15.31 -9.16
C LYS A 47 8.95 15.48 -7.64
N LEU A 48 8.60 14.42 -6.91
CA LEU A 48 8.48 14.48 -5.46
C LEU A 48 9.84 14.76 -4.79
N PRO A 49 9.84 15.43 -3.63
CA PRO A 49 11.02 15.54 -2.78
C PRO A 49 11.59 14.15 -2.41
N PRO A 50 12.90 14.04 -2.15
CA PRO A 50 13.55 12.74 -1.88
C PRO A 50 12.87 11.91 -0.79
N LEU A 51 12.47 12.53 0.33
CA LEU A 51 11.79 11.83 1.43
C LEU A 51 10.43 11.28 0.99
N GLN A 52 9.60 12.09 0.34
CA GLN A 52 8.30 11.65 -0.14
C GLN A 52 8.42 10.52 -1.18
N ARG A 53 9.45 10.53 -2.03
CA ARG A 53 9.72 9.41 -2.94
C ARG A 53 10.00 8.11 -2.19
N GLN A 54 10.78 8.19 -1.10
CA GLN A 54 11.08 7.02 -0.26
C GLN A 54 9.81 6.50 0.43
N GLU A 55 8.98 7.40 0.98
CA GLU A 55 7.73 7.05 1.65
C GLU A 55 6.74 6.38 0.69
N VAL A 56 6.52 6.96 -0.50
CA VAL A 56 5.62 6.37 -1.51
C VAL A 56 6.18 5.05 -2.05
N PHE A 57 7.50 4.93 -2.23
CA PHE A 57 8.11 3.68 -2.68
C PHE A 57 7.95 2.56 -1.64
N LEU A 58 8.21 2.84 -0.37
CA LEU A 58 7.99 1.88 0.71
C LEU A 58 6.51 1.53 0.86
N ALA A 59 5.61 2.50 0.68
CA ALA A 59 4.19 2.22 0.66
C ALA A 59 3.81 1.32 -0.51
N ALA A 60 4.33 1.54 -1.72
CA ALA A 60 4.11 0.68 -2.88
C ALA A 60 4.65 -0.74 -2.67
N LEU A 61 5.82 -0.88 -2.06
CA LEU A 61 6.41 -2.18 -1.75
C LEU A 61 5.59 -2.98 -0.73
N LEU A 62 4.90 -2.30 0.17
CA LEU A 62 4.19 -2.90 1.31
C LEU A 62 2.65 -2.80 1.21
N HIS A 63 2.09 -2.19 0.14
CA HIS A 63 0.65 -1.88 0.10
C HIS A 63 -0.25 -3.09 0.27
N ASP A 64 0.15 -4.21 -0.29
CA ASP A 64 -0.62 -5.45 -0.36
C ASP A 64 -0.17 -6.56 0.62
N ILE A 65 0.74 -6.26 1.55
CA ILE A 65 1.22 -7.26 2.51
C ILE A 65 0.11 -7.87 3.37
N GLY A 66 -0.99 -7.15 3.59
CA GLY A 66 -2.15 -7.65 4.30
C GLY A 66 -2.84 -8.82 3.59
N LYS A 67 -2.66 -8.97 2.27
CA LYS A 67 -3.19 -10.09 1.51
C LYS A 67 -2.65 -11.44 1.97
N MET A 68 -1.42 -11.50 2.49
CA MET A 68 -0.86 -12.73 3.06
C MET A 68 -1.71 -13.34 4.19
N VAL A 69 -2.50 -12.52 4.86
CA VAL A 69 -3.35 -12.93 6.00
C VAL A 69 -4.83 -12.93 5.65
N CYS A 70 -5.24 -12.05 4.74
CA CYS A 70 -6.64 -11.79 4.45
C CYS A 70 -7.16 -12.58 3.24
N THR A 71 -6.28 -13.07 2.37
CA THR A 71 -6.70 -13.76 1.13
C THR A 71 -7.30 -15.11 1.44
N ARG A 72 -8.46 -15.37 0.85
CA ARG A 72 -9.17 -16.65 0.90
C ARG A 72 -10.00 -16.87 -0.35
N LEU A 73 -10.26 -18.12 -0.64
CA LEU A 73 -11.19 -18.51 -1.70
C LEU A 73 -12.63 -18.45 -1.15
N GLU A 74 -13.49 -17.67 -1.80
CA GLU A 74 -14.90 -17.54 -1.45
C GLU A 74 -15.73 -17.60 -2.74
N GLU A 75 -16.68 -18.51 -2.82
CA GLU A 75 -17.52 -18.76 -4.02
C GLU A 75 -16.72 -18.92 -5.32
N GLY A 76 -15.56 -19.58 -5.25
CA GLY A 76 -14.68 -19.79 -6.41
C GLY A 76 -13.86 -18.59 -6.83
N GLN A 77 -13.85 -17.51 -6.05
CA GLN A 77 -13.06 -16.30 -6.30
C GLN A 77 -12.09 -16.00 -5.14
N TRP A 78 -10.89 -15.57 -5.49
CA TRP A 78 -9.94 -15.06 -4.51
C TRP A 78 -10.35 -13.66 -4.07
N ILE A 79 -10.57 -13.49 -2.76
CA ILE A 79 -10.89 -12.21 -2.13
C ILE A 79 -9.93 -11.91 -0.99
N SER A 80 -9.71 -10.62 -0.72
CA SER A 80 -8.79 -10.17 0.34
C SER A 80 -9.44 -9.06 1.18
N PRO A 81 -10.51 -9.35 1.93
CA PRO A 81 -11.24 -8.32 2.69
C PRO A 81 -10.35 -7.70 3.76
N SER A 82 -10.45 -6.37 3.90
CA SER A 82 -9.72 -5.60 4.93
C SER A 82 -8.18 -5.66 4.83
N HIS A 83 -7.61 -6.15 3.70
CA HIS A 83 -6.15 -6.24 3.54
C HIS A 83 -5.43 -4.91 3.77
N THR A 84 -6.04 -3.77 3.41
CA THR A 84 -5.46 -2.44 3.62
C THR A 84 -5.30 -2.11 5.11
N ILE A 85 -6.27 -2.50 5.94
CA ILE A 85 -6.25 -2.28 7.40
C ILE A 85 -5.18 -3.17 8.05
N VAL A 86 -5.22 -4.44 7.70
CA VAL A 86 -4.28 -5.44 8.22
C VAL A 86 -2.88 -5.14 7.72
N GLY A 87 -2.72 -4.79 6.43
CA GLY A 87 -1.46 -4.40 5.82
C GLY A 87 -0.81 -3.20 6.50
N ALA A 88 -1.58 -2.15 6.79
CA ALA A 88 -1.05 -0.99 7.53
C ALA A 88 -0.55 -1.35 8.94
N ARG A 89 -1.21 -2.30 9.64
CA ARG A 89 -0.75 -2.79 10.94
C ARG A 89 0.53 -3.61 10.83
N MET A 90 0.60 -4.49 9.84
CA MET A 90 1.79 -5.30 9.56
C MET A 90 2.98 -4.43 9.16
N ALA A 91 2.76 -3.44 8.27
CA ALA A 91 3.78 -2.49 7.86
C ALA A 91 4.32 -1.67 9.03
N ARG A 92 3.46 -1.21 9.93
CA ARG A 92 3.87 -0.45 11.13
C ARG A 92 4.86 -1.23 11.99
N GLU A 93 4.58 -2.49 12.24
CA GLU A 93 5.47 -3.34 13.00
C GLU A 93 6.75 -3.66 12.23
N TYR A 94 6.64 -3.98 10.95
CA TYR A 94 7.78 -4.26 10.09
C TYR A 94 8.74 -3.06 9.99
N LEU A 95 8.22 -1.87 9.71
CA LEU A 95 9.01 -0.64 9.62
C LEU A 95 9.68 -0.27 10.95
N ARG A 96 9.02 -0.57 12.07
CA ARG A 96 9.59 -0.37 13.41
C ARG A 96 10.78 -1.31 13.67
N VAL A 97 10.61 -2.59 13.33
CA VAL A 97 11.61 -3.63 13.67
C VAL A 97 12.78 -3.61 12.69
N GLU A 98 12.51 -3.61 11.40
CA GLU A 98 13.55 -3.77 10.36
C GLU A 98 14.24 -2.44 9.98
N PHE A 99 13.53 -1.32 10.08
CA PHE A 99 14.04 0.01 9.70
C PHE A 99 14.24 0.95 10.90
N GLY A 100 13.88 0.53 12.11
CA GLY A 100 14.01 1.36 13.31
C GLY A 100 13.11 2.61 13.31
N LEU A 101 12.08 2.65 12.44
CA LEU A 101 11.20 3.82 12.34
C LEU A 101 10.23 3.91 13.52
N GLY A 102 10.31 5.02 14.27
CA GLY A 102 9.45 5.31 15.41
C GLY A 102 10.19 5.60 16.71
N GLY A 103 11.52 5.59 16.69
CA GLY A 103 12.35 5.97 17.86
C GLY A 103 12.40 7.47 18.13
N THR A 104 12.12 8.30 17.14
CA THR A 104 12.03 9.76 17.26
C THR A 104 10.71 10.24 16.66
N LEU A 105 10.32 11.49 16.93
CA LEU A 105 9.11 12.09 16.35
C LEU A 105 9.19 12.12 14.82
N GLU A 106 10.36 12.42 14.26
CA GLU A 106 10.59 12.45 12.82
C GLU A 106 10.38 11.06 12.19
N THR A 107 11.06 10.04 12.69
CA THR A 107 10.93 8.67 12.18
C THR A 107 9.54 8.08 12.44
N LEU A 108 8.84 8.52 13.50
CA LEU A 108 7.44 8.18 13.75
C LEU A 108 6.54 8.76 12.65
N ARG A 109 6.72 10.03 12.26
CA ARG A 109 5.95 10.67 11.18
C ARG A 109 6.15 9.94 9.85
N ILE A 110 7.38 9.64 9.48
CA ILE A 110 7.70 8.86 8.27
C ILE A 110 6.95 7.53 8.29
N ARG A 111 7.04 6.77 9.37
CA ARG A 111 6.34 5.48 9.51
C ARG A 111 4.82 5.62 9.35
N GLU A 112 4.21 6.57 10.03
CA GLU A 112 2.76 6.75 10.00
C GLU A 112 2.29 7.29 8.64
N THR A 113 3.08 8.11 7.93
CA THR A 113 2.81 8.50 6.54
C THR A 113 2.74 7.27 5.64
N ILE A 114 3.74 6.38 5.69
CA ILE A 114 3.76 5.12 4.93
C ILE A 114 2.55 4.26 5.29
N CYS A 115 2.25 4.09 6.59
CA CYS A 115 1.11 3.29 7.05
C CYS A 115 -0.24 3.85 6.59
N ASN A 116 -0.40 5.18 6.54
CA ASN A 116 -1.61 5.81 6.02
C ASN A 116 -1.75 5.64 4.50
N LEU A 117 -0.66 5.76 3.75
CA LEU A 117 -0.67 5.44 2.32
C LEU A 117 -1.13 4.01 2.08
N ILE A 118 -0.61 3.03 2.81
CA ILE A 118 -1.04 1.62 2.75
C ILE A 118 -2.51 1.47 3.18
N ARG A 119 -2.92 2.15 4.24
CA ARG A 119 -4.28 2.07 4.78
C ARG A 119 -5.34 2.52 3.79
N TYR A 120 -5.03 3.51 2.97
CA TYR A 120 -6.00 4.17 2.11
C TYR A 120 -5.74 3.97 0.62
N HIS A 121 -4.75 3.14 0.22
CA HIS A 121 -4.31 3.04 -1.18
C HIS A 121 -5.46 2.70 -2.16
N SER A 122 -6.43 1.89 -1.79
CA SER A 122 -7.57 1.54 -2.65
C SER A 122 -8.72 2.57 -2.66
N VAL A 123 -8.61 3.65 -1.86
CA VAL A 123 -9.69 4.65 -1.76
C VAL A 123 -9.88 5.44 -3.05
N PRO A 124 -8.84 5.95 -3.73
CA PRO A 124 -9.03 6.76 -4.94
C PRO A 124 -9.83 6.05 -6.03
N THR A 125 -9.57 4.75 -6.25
CA THR A 125 -10.29 3.95 -7.25
C THR A 125 -11.80 3.83 -6.95
N HIS A 126 -12.19 3.76 -5.68
CA HIS A 126 -13.57 3.46 -5.29
C HIS A 126 -14.32 4.64 -4.69
N ILE A 127 -13.67 5.80 -4.55
CA ILE A 127 -14.25 6.93 -3.82
C ILE A 127 -15.45 7.53 -4.54
N LEU A 128 -15.40 7.59 -5.88
CA LEU A 128 -16.46 8.21 -6.69
C LEU A 128 -17.77 7.39 -6.71
N ASP A 129 -17.69 6.10 -6.45
CA ASP A 129 -18.85 5.19 -6.38
C ASP A 129 -19.54 5.21 -5.01
N GLN A 130 -18.99 5.98 -4.05
CA GLN A 130 -19.51 6.03 -2.69
C GLN A 130 -20.41 7.22 -2.44
N THR A 131 -21.28 7.09 -1.43
CA THR A 131 -22.04 8.23 -0.92
C THR A 131 -21.11 9.23 -0.24
N GLU A 132 -21.29 10.52 -0.51
CA GLU A 132 -20.52 11.63 0.06
C GLU A 132 -18.98 11.51 -0.13
N PRO A 133 -18.49 11.36 -1.37
CA PRO A 133 -17.05 11.13 -1.64
C PRO A 133 -16.17 12.26 -1.09
N GLU A 134 -16.60 13.49 -1.21
CA GLU A 134 -15.89 14.68 -0.72
C GLU A 134 -15.71 14.66 0.80
N ARG A 135 -16.77 14.35 1.54
CA ARG A 135 -16.73 14.24 3.01
C ARG A 135 -15.77 13.15 3.46
N ARG A 136 -15.73 12.03 2.72
CA ARG A 136 -14.80 10.94 3.01
C ARG A 136 -13.34 11.33 2.75
N LEU A 137 -13.06 12.01 1.63
CA LEU A 137 -11.73 12.54 1.33
C LEU A 137 -11.28 13.56 2.38
N MET A 138 -12.16 14.48 2.79
CA MET A 138 -11.87 15.44 3.85
C MET A 138 -11.54 14.75 5.17
N LYS A 139 -12.26 13.69 5.52
CA LYS A 139 -11.98 12.91 6.73
C LYS A 139 -10.61 12.20 6.65
N ILE A 140 -10.24 11.67 5.50
CA ILE A 140 -8.94 11.05 5.29
C ILE A 140 -7.82 12.10 5.37
N ALA A 141 -8.02 13.26 4.73
CA ALA A 141 -7.07 14.36 4.78
C ALA A 141 -6.90 14.93 6.20
N SER A 142 -7.98 15.00 6.99
CA SER A 142 -7.93 15.50 8.38
C SER A 142 -7.23 14.55 9.37
N ASN A 143 -7.04 13.27 9.02
CA ASN A 143 -6.21 12.37 9.81
C ASN A 143 -4.71 12.76 9.78
N GLY A 144 -4.35 13.75 8.96
CA GLY A 144 -3.00 14.29 8.82
C GLY A 144 -2.46 15.11 9.99
N GLU A 145 -3.23 15.32 11.08
CA GLU A 145 -2.68 16.00 12.26
C GLU A 145 -1.48 15.26 12.87
N LEU A 146 -1.47 13.94 12.82
CA LEU A 146 -0.36 13.08 13.26
C LEU A 146 0.65 12.76 12.14
N THR A 147 0.28 13.02 10.89
CA THR A 147 1.08 12.70 9.69
C THR A 147 0.99 13.86 8.70
N PRO A 148 1.61 15.01 8.99
CA PRO A 148 1.51 16.20 8.14
C PRO A 148 2.05 16.00 6.73
N ASP A 149 2.89 14.98 6.53
CA ASP A 149 3.47 14.65 5.23
C ASP A 149 2.56 13.74 4.38
N PHE A 150 1.49 13.17 4.97
CA PHE A 150 0.48 12.42 4.24
C PHE A 150 -0.45 13.37 3.48
N THR A 151 -0.51 13.24 2.17
CA THR A 151 -1.40 14.03 1.31
C THR A 151 -2.21 13.14 0.37
N ILE A 152 -3.36 13.65 -0.07
CA ILE A 152 -4.18 12.97 -1.09
C ILE A 152 -3.40 12.84 -2.40
N GLU A 153 -2.53 13.78 -2.74
CA GLU A 153 -1.67 13.71 -3.92
C GLU A 153 -0.76 12.47 -3.88
N LEU A 154 -0.06 12.23 -2.77
CA LEU A 154 0.79 11.04 -2.60
C LEU A 154 -0.03 9.74 -2.69
N LEU A 155 -1.24 9.76 -2.14
CA LEU A 155 -2.16 8.64 -2.22
C LEU A 155 -2.59 8.36 -3.66
N CYS A 156 -2.91 9.38 -4.44
CA CYS A 156 -3.25 9.23 -5.86
C CYS A 156 -2.07 8.73 -6.70
N ILE A 157 -0.84 9.17 -6.41
CA ILE A 157 0.36 8.67 -7.09
C ILE A 157 0.54 7.17 -6.83
N LEU A 158 0.37 6.72 -5.58
CA LEU A 158 0.45 5.32 -5.22
C LEU A 158 -0.62 4.50 -5.94
N GLU A 159 -1.88 4.94 -5.89
CA GLU A 159 -3.00 4.24 -6.52
C GLU A 159 -2.87 4.18 -8.04
N GLU A 160 -2.43 5.26 -8.69
CA GLU A 160 -2.15 5.25 -10.13
C GLU A 160 -1.09 4.20 -10.49
N ALA A 161 -0.06 4.05 -9.66
CA ALA A 161 0.95 3.02 -9.86
C ALA A 161 0.36 1.60 -9.66
N ASP A 162 -0.49 1.40 -8.67
CA ASP A 162 -1.19 0.14 -8.40
C ASP A 162 -2.06 -0.27 -9.60
N VAL A 163 -2.93 0.64 -10.07
CA VAL A 163 -3.79 0.39 -11.24
C VAL A 163 -2.96 0.08 -12.51
N ARG A 164 -1.88 0.83 -12.74
CA ARG A 164 -0.97 0.59 -13.88
C ARG A 164 -0.14 -0.68 -13.75
N GLY A 165 0.01 -1.21 -12.54
CA GLY A 165 0.69 -2.47 -12.24
C GLY A 165 -0.15 -3.70 -12.53
N ARG A 166 -1.47 -3.58 -12.76
CA ARG A 166 -2.40 -4.69 -12.99
C ARG A 166 -2.40 -5.14 -14.44
N ILE A 167 -2.60 -6.43 -14.64
CA ILE A 167 -2.93 -7.04 -15.93
C ILE A 167 -4.40 -7.47 -15.88
N TYR A 168 -5.24 -6.77 -16.60
CA TYR A 168 -6.66 -7.12 -16.74
C TYR A 168 -6.82 -8.20 -17.82
N LYS A 169 -7.66 -9.22 -17.53
CA LYS A 169 -8.04 -10.27 -18.49
C LYS A 169 -9.41 -10.03 -19.06
#